data_09a3e30f67429a9209a874dee71a4882
#
_entry.id   09a3e30f67429a9209a874dee71a4882
#
_cell.length_a   1.000
_cell.length_b   1.000
_cell.length_c   1.000
_cell.angle_alpha   90.00
_cell.angle_beta   90.00
_cell.angle_gamma   90.00
#
_symmetry.space_group_name_H-M   'P 1'
#
loop_
_entity.id
_entity.type
_entity.pdbx_description
1 polymer ?
#
loop_
_entity_poly.entity_id
_entity_poly.type
_entity_poly.pdbx_seq_one_letter_code
_entity_poly.pdbx_strand_id
1 'polypeptide(L)'
;PATRTEDPRAAQAPEVPGSLKGARRASRRRALRERFLNWLPLVLVLVGVAVLLYPVMATQHNNDEQQRLADMYTASVEAAGPDTVAAERASAETYNNNLESAPILDPWLESQRPDTPQYQAYLHEMDIDPVMARIVIPSIHVSLPIYHGTDSRTLTEGVGHLFGTSLPVGGPSTHSVLTGHTGLSTATMFDNLNQLKKGDVFYVSSLGQTLKYEVNDITVVKPEETDSLRKVPGRDLVTL
;
A
#
# COMPACT_ATOMS: atom_id res chain seq x y z
N PRO A 1 -16.13 107.40 31.28
CA PRO A 1 -15.27 106.31 30.93
C PRO A 1 -15.62 105.10 31.77
N ALA A 2 -16.14 104.11 31.13
CA ALA A 2 -16.52 102.88 31.76
C ALA A 2 -15.51 101.79 31.35
N THR A 3 -14.79 101.30 32.28
CA THR A 3 -13.87 100.16 32.12
C THR A 3 -14.69 98.87 32.19
N ARG A 4 -14.60 98.10 31.10
CA ARG A 4 -15.24 96.82 30.96
C ARG A 4 -14.22 95.73 31.42
N THR A 5 -14.43 95.13 32.52
CA THR A 5 -13.63 93.92 32.98
C THR A 5 -14.13 92.69 32.24
N GLU A 6 -13.24 92.05 31.50
CA GLU A 6 -13.47 90.73 30.91
C GLU A 6 -13.29 89.64 31.94
N ASP A 7 -14.26 88.75 31.99
CA ASP A 7 -14.25 87.56 32.85
C ASP A 7 -13.59 86.39 32.09
N PRO A 8 -12.54 85.77 32.63
CA PRO A 8 -11.83 84.66 31.96
C PRO A 8 -12.33 83.31 32.47
N ARG A 9 -13.55 82.96 32.18
CA ARG A 9 -14.10 81.60 32.36
C ARG A 9 -14.68 81.13 31.02
N ALA A 10 -13.84 80.90 30.03
CA ALA A 10 -14.24 80.08 28.91
C ALA A 10 -14.36 78.62 29.37
N ALA A 11 -15.61 78.18 29.42
CA ALA A 11 -15.91 76.77 29.75
C ALA A 11 -15.28 75.83 28.81
N GLN A 12 -14.39 74.94 29.29
CA GLN A 12 -13.93 73.74 28.56
C GLN A 12 -15.14 72.82 28.36
N ALA A 13 -15.46 72.54 27.11
CA ALA A 13 -16.45 71.55 26.73
C ALA A 13 -15.94 70.17 27.12
N PRO A 14 -16.78 69.25 27.68
CA PRO A 14 -16.38 67.96 28.07
C PRO A 14 -15.98 67.13 26.82
N GLU A 15 -14.78 66.57 26.83
CA GLU A 15 -14.34 65.57 25.85
C GLU A 15 -15.31 64.43 25.83
N VAL A 16 -15.91 64.13 24.68
CA VAL A 16 -16.78 63.01 24.44
C VAL A 16 -15.94 61.74 24.45
N PRO A 17 -16.15 60.79 25.37
CA PRO A 17 -15.35 59.55 25.41
C PRO A 17 -15.51 58.78 24.08
N GLY A 18 -14.40 58.37 23.52
CA GLY A 18 -14.31 57.67 22.23
C GLY A 18 -15.36 56.58 22.05
N SER A 19 -15.89 56.56 20.88
CA SER A 19 -16.95 55.76 20.28
C SER A 19 -17.23 54.42 20.99
N LEU A 20 -18.40 54.31 21.62
CA LEU A 20 -18.97 53.08 22.22
C LEU A 20 -18.94 51.86 21.25
N LYS A 21 -18.83 52.11 19.94
CA LYS A 21 -18.66 51.09 18.91
C LYS A 21 -17.27 50.40 18.94
N GLY A 22 -16.20 51.14 19.29
CA GLY A 22 -14.85 50.61 19.43
C GLY A 22 -14.68 49.69 20.62
N ALA A 23 -15.26 50.09 21.76
CA ALA A 23 -15.23 49.30 22.99
C ALA A 23 -16.02 47.99 22.86
N ARG A 24 -17.18 47.99 22.18
CA ARG A 24 -17.97 46.79 21.89
C ARG A 24 -17.25 45.83 20.90
N ARG A 25 -16.51 46.36 19.95
CA ARG A 25 -15.67 45.52 19.02
C ARG A 25 -14.47 44.89 19.74
N ALA A 26 -13.82 45.63 20.64
CA ALA A 26 -12.71 45.11 21.44
C ALA A 26 -13.16 44.01 22.44
N SER A 27 -14.30 44.21 23.12
CA SER A 27 -14.85 43.20 24.01
C SER A 27 -15.29 41.91 23.28
N ARG A 28 -15.93 42.05 22.13
CA ARG A 28 -16.27 40.86 21.28
C ARG A 28 -15.01 40.07 20.83
N ARG A 29 -13.96 40.77 20.43
CA ARG A 29 -12.69 40.12 20.05
C ARG A 29 -12.04 39.43 21.24
N ARG A 30 -12.07 40.00 22.44
CA ARG A 30 -11.58 39.36 23.67
C ARG A 30 -12.39 38.13 24.01
N ALA A 31 -13.73 38.22 24.01
CA ALA A 31 -14.60 37.07 24.28
C ALA A 31 -14.45 35.92 23.27
N LEU A 32 -14.24 36.23 21.98
CA LEU A 32 -13.96 35.22 20.96
C LEU A 32 -12.58 34.56 21.16
N ARG A 33 -11.56 35.36 21.53
CA ARG A 33 -10.21 34.86 21.83
C ARG A 33 -10.22 33.97 23.09
N GLU A 34 -10.92 34.34 24.14
CA GLU A 34 -11.02 33.54 25.33
C GLU A 34 -11.79 32.23 25.09
N ARG A 35 -12.88 32.28 24.34
CA ARG A 35 -13.56 31.04 23.89
C ARG A 35 -12.68 30.16 23.07
N PHE A 36 -11.93 30.69 22.09
CA PHE A 36 -11.00 29.96 21.26
C PHE A 36 -9.89 29.33 22.12
N LEU A 37 -9.29 30.10 23.06
CA LEU A 37 -8.27 29.60 23.97
C LEU A 37 -8.77 28.48 24.88
N ASN A 38 -10.04 28.54 25.32
CA ASN A 38 -10.64 27.48 26.14
C ASN A 38 -10.88 26.17 25.32
N TRP A 39 -11.19 26.30 24.05
CA TRP A 39 -11.38 25.12 23.18
C TRP A 39 -10.07 24.57 22.57
N LEU A 40 -9.03 25.38 22.55
CA LEU A 40 -7.73 25.01 21.96
C LEU A 40 -7.16 23.71 22.55
N PRO A 41 -7.13 23.50 23.88
CA PRO A 41 -6.65 22.23 24.43
C PRO A 41 -7.46 21.02 23.96
N LEU A 42 -8.78 21.15 23.91
CA LEU A 42 -9.66 20.08 23.43
C LEU A 42 -9.41 19.78 21.96
N VAL A 43 -9.28 20.80 21.12
CA VAL A 43 -8.97 20.64 19.70
C VAL A 43 -7.60 19.95 19.52
N LEU A 44 -6.58 20.36 20.29
CA LEU A 44 -5.26 19.73 20.25
C LEU A 44 -5.31 18.26 20.66
N VAL A 45 -6.07 17.91 21.68
CA VAL A 45 -6.28 16.52 22.09
C VAL A 45 -6.96 15.72 20.97
N LEU A 46 -8.03 16.27 20.37
CA LEU A 46 -8.75 15.61 19.29
C LEU A 46 -7.85 15.40 18.04
N VAL A 47 -7.05 16.41 17.70
CA VAL A 47 -6.06 16.30 16.60
C VAL A 47 -5.00 15.24 16.94
N GLY A 48 -4.49 15.23 18.18
CA GLY A 48 -3.54 14.21 18.63
C GLY A 48 -4.12 12.79 18.54
N VAL A 49 -5.35 12.60 18.98
CA VAL A 49 -6.06 11.31 18.86
C VAL A 49 -6.27 10.94 17.40
N ALA A 50 -6.66 11.87 16.54
CA ALA A 50 -6.84 11.61 15.09
C ALA A 50 -5.52 11.19 14.42
N VAL A 51 -4.40 11.85 14.76
CA VAL A 51 -3.08 11.49 14.27
C VAL A 51 -2.67 10.10 14.74
N LEU A 52 -2.95 9.73 15.98
CA LEU A 52 -2.64 8.39 16.51
C LEU A 52 -3.52 7.29 15.89
N LEU A 53 -4.78 7.59 15.58
CA LEU A 53 -5.70 6.63 14.96
C LEU A 53 -5.53 6.50 13.44
N TYR A 54 -4.92 7.50 12.80
CA TYR A 54 -4.76 7.54 11.34
C TYR A 54 -4.07 6.28 10.76
N PRO A 55 -2.92 5.80 11.28
CA PRO A 55 -2.26 4.62 10.72
C PRO A 55 -3.13 3.37 10.85
N VAL A 56 -3.86 3.20 11.96
CA VAL A 56 -4.76 2.05 12.15
C VAL A 56 -5.88 2.05 11.11
N MET A 57 -6.52 3.20 10.90
CA MET A 57 -7.60 3.33 9.91
C MET A 57 -7.08 3.16 8.49
N ALA A 58 -5.90 3.72 8.18
CA ALA A 58 -5.28 3.59 6.87
C ALA A 58 -4.92 2.13 6.56
N THR A 59 -4.33 1.42 7.53
CA THR A 59 -4.00 -0.01 7.39
C THR A 59 -5.25 -0.86 7.13
N GLN A 60 -6.32 -0.66 7.89
CA GLN A 60 -7.57 -1.40 7.67
C GLN A 60 -8.15 -1.13 6.28
N HIS A 61 -8.23 0.14 5.88
CA HIS A 61 -8.76 0.51 4.58
C HIS A 61 -7.93 -0.11 3.42
N ASN A 62 -6.61 -0.07 3.52
CA ASN A 62 -5.75 -0.65 2.49
C ASN A 62 -5.82 -2.18 2.46
N ASN A 63 -5.90 -2.84 3.60
CA ASN A 63 -6.08 -4.29 3.66
C ASN A 63 -7.42 -4.71 3.03
N ASP A 64 -8.51 -3.98 3.30
CA ASP A 64 -9.82 -4.23 2.70
C ASP A 64 -9.79 -4.02 1.19
N GLU A 65 -9.09 -2.99 0.71
CA GLU A 65 -8.95 -2.72 -0.73
C GLU A 65 -8.11 -3.80 -1.42
N GLN A 66 -7.02 -4.25 -0.82
CA GLN A 66 -6.20 -5.35 -1.35
C GLN A 66 -7.00 -6.65 -1.44
N GLN A 67 -7.79 -6.95 -0.40
CA GLN A 67 -8.68 -8.12 -0.45
C GLN A 67 -9.73 -7.98 -1.54
N ARG A 68 -10.33 -6.80 -1.70
CA ARG A 68 -11.31 -6.52 -2.75
C ARG A 68 -10.70 -6.72 -4.16
N LEU A 69 -9.49 -6.22 -4.40
CA LEU A 69 -8.79 -6.41 -5.68
C LEU A 69 -8.48 -7.89 -5.93
N ALA A 70 -8.06 -8.62 -4.91
CA ALA A 70 -7.83 -10.05 -5.01
C ALA A 70 -9.13 -10.85 -5.29
N ASP A 71 -10.27 -10.41 -4.76
CA ASP A 71 -11.58 -11.02 -5.05
C ASP A 71 -12.09 -10.65 -6.45
N MET A 72 -11.85 -9.42 -6.91
CA MET A 72 -12.20 -8.97 -8.27
C MET A 72 -11.45 -9.75 -9.33
N TYR A 73 -10.19 -10.10 -9.11
CA TYR A 73 -9.42 -10.96 -10.02
C TYR A 73 -10.16 -12.26 -10.36
N THR A 74 -10.75 -12.91 -9.36
CA THR A 74 -11.53 -14.15 -9.61
C THR A 74 -12.69 -13.89 -10.56
N ALA A 75 -13.41 -12.79 -10.38
CA ALA A 75 -14.51 -12.41 -11.26
C ALA A 75 -14.03 -12.05 -12.69
N SER A 76 -12.89 -11.38 -12.83
CA SER A 76 -12.28 -11.06 -14.13
C SER A 76 -11.91 -12.33 -14.90
N VAL A 77 -11.31 -13.31 -14.22
CA VAL A 77 -10.97 -14.61 -14.82
C VAL A 77 -12.22 -15.38 -15.24
N GLU A 78 -13.27 -15.39 -14.42
CA GLU A 78 -14.55 -16.01 -14.79
C GLU A 78 -15.18 -15.33 -16.00
N ALA A 79 -15.13 -14.01 -16.07
CA ALA A 79 -15.68 -13.21 -17.16
C ALA A 79 -14.92 -13.39 -18.49
N ALA A 80 -13.61 -13.64 -18.45
CA ALA A 80 -12.79 -13.88 -19.62
C ALA A 80 -13.18 -15.17 -20.38
N GLY A 81 -13.78 -16.11 -19.68
CA GLY A 81 -14.26 -17.37 -20.23
C GLY A 81 -13.19 -18.46 -20.35
N PRO A 82 -13.62 -19.73 -20.46
CA PRO A 82 -12.73 -20.88 -20.34
C PRO A 82 -11.68 -20.97 -21.46
N ASP A 83 -12.02 -20.56 -22.68
CA ASP A 83 -11.08 -20.63 -23.81
C ASP A 83 -9.93 -19.64 -23.67
N THR A 84 -10.23 -18.40 -23.25
CA THR A 84 -9.23 -17.37 -22.96
C THR A 84 -8.33 -17.81 -21.82
N VAL A 85 -8.91 -18.29 -20.73
CA VAL A 85 -8.17 -18.77 -19.57
C VAL A 85 -7.26 -19.95 -19.90
N ALA A 86 -7.73 -20.87 -20.76
CA ALA A 86 -6.91 -22.01 -21.21
C ALA A 86 -5.76 -21.55 -22.11
N ALA A 87 -5.98 -20.59 -22.98
CA ALA A 87 -4.93 -20.02 -23.84
C ALA A 87 -3.83 -19.31 -23.00
N GLU A 88 -4.25 -18.45 -22.05
CA GLU A 88 -3.32 -17.76 -21.14
C GLU A 88 -2.50 -18.74 -20.28
N ARG A 89 -3.14 -19.81 -19.79
CA ARG A 89 -2.43 -20.86 -19.06
C ARG A 89 -1.40 -21.57 -19.93
N ALA A 90 -1.74 -21.95 -21.15
CA ALA A 90 -0.82 -22.60 -22.07
C ALA A 90 0.35 -21.69 -22.43
N SER A 91 0.11 -20.37 -22.56
CA SER A 91 1.17 -19.37 -22.75
C SER A 91 2.10 -19.33 -21.54
N ALA A 92 1.55 -19.20 -20.33
CA ALA A 92 2.32 -19.17 -19.09
C ALA A 92 3.13 -20.45 -18.84
N GLU A 93 2.58 -21.62 -19.15
CA GLU A 93 3.30 -22.90 -19.10
C GLU A 93 4.43 -22.93 -20.11
N THR A 94 4.20 -22.43 -21.33
CA THR A 94 5.23 -22.33 -22.38
C THR A 94 6.34 -21.37 -21.95
N TYR A 95 5.98 -20.23 -21.37
CA TYR A 95 6.93 -19.29 -20.79
C TYR A 95 7.81 -19.99 -19.74
N ASN A 96 7.19 -20.71 -18.77
CA ASN A 96 7.91 -21.42 -17.73
C ASN A 96 8.85 -22.49 -18.24
N ASN A 97 8.47 -23.20 -19.31
CA ASN A 97 9.28 -24.23 -19.96
C ASN A 97 10.48 -23.62 -20.71
N ASN A 98 10.31 -22.47 -21.31
CA ASN A 98 11.34 -21.77 -22.09
C ASN A 98 12.22 -20.86 -21.21
N LEU A 99 11.84 -20.66 -19.95
CA LEU A 99 12.58 -19.83 -19.02
C LEU A 99 13.93 -20.49 -18.73
N GLU A 100 14.97 -20.00 -19.37
CA GLU A 100 16.34 -20.39 -19.03
C GLU A 100 16.64 -19.99 -17.58
N SER A 101 17.62 -20.69 -16.98
CA SER A 101 18.10 -20.31 -15.64
C SER A 101 18.89 -19.00 -15.72
N ALA A 102 18.22 -17.93 -16.12
CA ALA A 102 18.82 -16.59 -16.13
C ALA A 102 19.27 -16.22 -14.72
N PRO A 103 20.35 -15.48 -14.55
CA PRO A 103 20.68 -14.93 -13.24
C PRO A 103 19.49 -14.09 -12.77
N ILE A 104 19.00 -14.39 -11.58
CA ILE A 104 17.98 -13.56 -10.92
C ILE A 104 18.68 -12.24 -10.63
N LEU A 105 18.29 -11.21 -11.37
CA LEU A 105 18.81 -9.85 -11.19
C LEU A 105 18.31 -9.33 -9.84
N ASP A 106 19.14 -8.52 -9.19
CA ASP A 106 18.74 -7.85 -7.94
C ASP A 106 17.43 -7.08 -8.17
N PRO A 107 16.32 -7.49 -7.53
CA PRO A 107 15.02 -6.88 -7.76
C PRO A 107 14.96 -5.41 -7.32
N TRP A 108 15.93 -4.97 -6.50
CA TRP A 108 15.99 -3.63 -5.94
C TRP A 108 16.69 -2.61 -6.85
N LEU A 109 17.43 -3.07 -7.87
CA LEU A 109 18.11 -2.19 -8.81
C LEU A 109 17.22 -1.94 -10.04
N GLU A 110 16.41 -0.86 -9.98
CA GLU A 110 15.61 -0.38 -11.13
C GLU A 110 16.45 -0.23 -12.41
N SER A 111 17.73 0.14 -12.27
CA SER A 111 18.67 0.25 -13.39
C SER A 111 18.98 -1.08 -14.08
N GLN A 112 18.69 -2.22 -13.44
CA GLN A 112 18.88 -3.57 -14.00
C GLN A 112 17.61 -4.12 -14.68
N ARG A 113 16.52 -3.36 -14.71
CA ARG A 113 15.32 -3.63 -15.49
C ARG A 113 15.28 -2.73 -16.72
N PRO A 114 16.09 -3.01 -17.74
CA PRO A 114 15.93 -2.31 -18.99
C PRO A 114 14.54 -2.67 -19.55
N ASP A 115 13.98 -1.77 -20.35
CA ASP A 115 12.82 -2.01 -21.22
C ASP A 115 13.21 -3.04 -22.30
N THR A 116 13.54 -4.25 -21.86
CA THR A 116 13.94 -5.32 -22.76
C THR A 116 12.71 -5.96 -23.37
N PRO A 117 12.82 -6.48 -24.61
CA PRO A 117 11.73 -7.24 -25.22
C PRO A 117 11.27 -8.42 -24.35
N GLN A 118 12.18 -9.02 -23.59
CA GLN A 118 11.86 -10.11 -22.65
C GLN A 118 10.99 -9.65 -21.48
N TYR A 119 11.28 -8.47 -20.91
CA TYR A 119 10.48 -7.92 -19.85
C TYR A 119 9.09 -7.50 -20.36
N GLN A 120 9.02 -6.91 -21.54
CA GLN A 120 7.75 -6.56 -22.17
C GLN A 120 6.92 -7.82 -22.48
N ALA A 121 7.53 -8.90 -23.00
CA ALA A 121 6.85 -10.17 -23.20
C ALA A 121 6.30 -10.74 -21.88
N TYR A 122 7.10 -10.68 -20.82
CA TYR A 122 6.66 -11.10 -19.49
C TYR A 122 5.44 -10.31 -18.97
N LEU A 123 5.38 -9.00 -19.21
CA LEU A 123 4.24 -8.17 -18.79
C LEU A 123 2.94 -8.52 -19.51
N HIS A 124 3.01 -9.21 -20.66
CA HIS A 124 1.84 -9.68 -21.40
C HIS A 124 1.42 -11.11 -21.04
N GLU A 125 2.17 -11.81 -20.21
CA GLU A 125 1.75 -13.11 -19.70
C GLU A 125 0.72 -12.94 -18.57
N MET A 126 -0.34 -13.72 -18.57
CA MET A 126 -1.40 -13.67 -17.55
C MET A 126 -2.08 -12.28 -17.44
N ASP A 127 -2.21 -11.55 -18.54
CA ASP A 127 -2.71 -10.17 -18.62
C ASP A 127 -4.24 -10.12 -18.86
N ILE A 128 -5.02 -10.91 -18.11
CA ILE A 128 -6.50 -10.84 -18.10
C ILE A 128 -6.98 -9.64 -17.27
N ASP A 129 -6.26 -9.30 -16.22
CA ASP A 129 -6.54 -8.26 -15.25
C ASP A 129 -5.19 -7.65 -14.82
N PRO A 130 -5.11 -6.41 -14.35
CA PRO A 130 -3.88 -5.88 -13.75
C PRO A 130 -3.30 -6.75 -12.64
N VAL A 131 -4.15 -7.50 -11.93
CA VAL A 131 -3.74 -8.55 -10.98
C VAL A 131 -3.51 -9.84 -11.74
N MET A 132 -2.32 -10.42 -11.66
CA MET A 132 -2.00 -11.67 -12.34
C MET A 132 -2.41 -12.94 -11.57
N ALA A 133 -2.48 -12.84 -10.23
CA ALA A 133 -2.83 -13.95 -9.35
C ALA A 133 -3.21 -13.43 -7.96
N ARG A 134 -3.67 -14.33 -7.09
CA ARG A 134 -3.98 -14.06 -5.69
C ARG A 134 -3.22 -15.02 -4.79
N ILE A 135 -2.68 -14.53 -3.66
CA ILE A 135 -2.13 -15.37 -2.58
C ILE A 135 -3.01 -15.29 -1.34
N VAL A 136 -3.24 -16.45 -0.71
CA VAL A 136 -3.95 -16.55 0.58
C VAL A 136 -3.14 -17.40 1.55
N ILE A 137 -2.81 -16.85 2.72
CA ILE A 137 -2.08 -17.53 3.79
C ILE A 137 -2.93 -17.48 5.06
N PRO A 138 -3.77 -18.50 5.31
CA PRO A 138 -4.79 -18.46 6.37
C PRO A 138 -4.21 -18.32 7.78
N SER A 139 -3.09 -18.96 8.06
CA SER A 139 -2.46 -18.97 9.40
C SER A 139 -2.01 -17.58 9.88
N ILE A 140 -1.80 -16.65 8.96
CA ILE A 140 -1.40 -15.27 9.27
C ILE A 140 -2.36 -14.22 8.70
N HIS A 141 -3.56 -14.65 8.30
CA HIS A 141 -4.65 -13.81 7.78
C HIS A 141 -4.25 -12.94 6.59
N VAL A 142 -3.42 -13.44 5.69
CA VAL A 142 -3.02 -12.76 4.45
C VAL A 142 -3.93 -13.16 3.30
N SER A 143 -4.42 -12.18 2.55
CA SER A 143 -5.11 -12.33 1.27
C SER A 143 -4.76 -11.12 0.41
N LEU A 144 -3.86 -11.32 -0.56
CA LEU A 144 -3.24 -10.23 -1.32
C LEU A 144 -3.29 -10.51 -2.82
N PRO A 145 -3.45 -9.46 -3.65
CA PRO A 145 -3.23 -9.53 -5.08
C PRO A 145 -1.73 -9.69 -5.39
N ILE A 146 -1.44 -10.40 -6.47
CA ILE A 146 -0.10 -10.54 -7.03
C ILE A 146 -0.05 -9.78 -8.35
N TYR A 147 0.98 -8.95 -8.53
CA TYR A 147 1.21 -8.13 -9.71
C TYR A 147 2.52 -8.50 -10.39
N HIS A 148 2.67 -8.08 -11.65
CA HIS A 148 3.93 -8.20 -12.36
C HIS A 148 5.00 -7.28 -11.80
N GLY A 149 6.23 -7.81 -11.70
CA GLY A 149 7.39 -7.05 -11.26
C GLY A 149 7.43 -6.77 -9.76
N THR A 150 8.49 -6.09 -9.37
CA THR A 150 8.83 -5.83 -7.97
C THR A 150 9.27 -4.38 -7.76
N ASP A 151 8.76 -3.45 -8.59
CA ASP A 151 9.02 -2.03 -8.39
C ASP A 151 8.29 -1.49 -7.14
N SER A 152 8.69 -0.30 -6.71
CA SER A 152 8.16 0.31 -5.47
C SER A 152 6.65 0.52 -5.50
N ARG A 153 6.06 0.76 -6.68
CA ARG A 153 4.62 0.92 -6.83
C ARG A 153 3.92 -0.42 -6.60
N THR A 154 4.35 -1.45 -7.34
CA THR A 154 3.84 -2.82 -7.20
C THR A 154 3.87 -3.30 -5.75
N LEU A 155 5.01 -3.13 -5.07
CA LEU A 155 5.16 -3.57 -3.69
C LEU A 155 4.36 -2.73 -2.67
N THR A 156 3.90 -1.55 -3.03
CA THR A 156 2.98 -0.76 -2.20
C THR A 156 1.53 -1.23 -2.39
N GLU A 157 1.16 -1.68 -3.59
CA GLU A 157 -0.20 -2.09 -3.94
C GLU A 157 -0.50 -3.56 -3.58
N GLY A 158 0.52 -4.43 -3.56
CA GLY A 158 0.35 -5.85 -3.25
C GLY A 158 1.66 -6.63 -3.24
N VAL A 159 1.57 -7.89 -3.60
CA VAL A 159 2.70 -8.79 -3.77
C VAL A 159 3.21 -8.69 -5.21
N GLY A 160 4.52 -8.59 -5.39
CA GLY A 160 5.16 -8.56 -6.69
C GLY A 160 5.69 -9.94 -7.09
N HIS A 161 5.48 -10.34 -8.34
CA HIS A 161 6.13 -11.50 -8.94
C HIS A 161 7.50 -11.10 -9.50
N LEU A 162 8.54 -11.79 -9.07
CA LEU A 162 9.91 -11.49 -9.48
C LEU A 162 10.15 -11.93 -10.93
N PHE A 163 10.43 -10.96 -11.81
CA PHE A 163 10.81 -11.24 -13.21
C PHE A 163 12.02 -12.19 -13.29
N GLY A 164 12.00 -13.12 -14.22
CA GLY A 164 13.04 -14.14 -14.38
C GLY A 164 12.82 -15.39 -13.52
N THR A 165 11.73 -15.44 -12.73
CA THR A 165 11.26 -16.65 -12.06
C THR A 165 10.03 -17.22 -12.75
N SER A 166 9.62 -18.46 -12.42
CA SER A 166 8.47 -19.08 -13.06
C SER A 166 7.18 -18.37 -12.71
N LEU A 167 6.30 -18.17 -13.67
CA LEU A 167 4.94 -17.69 -13.43
C LEU A 167 4.18 -18.63 -12.50
N PRO A 168 3.29 -18.10 -11.64
CA PRO A 168 2.65 -18.87 -10.57
C PRO A 168 1.46 -19.73 -11.05
N VAL A 169 1.69 -20.54 -12.08
CA VAL A 169 0.74 -21.50 -12.66
C VAL A 169 1.04 -22.95 -12.25
N GLY A 170 2.11 -23.15 -11.46
CA GLY A 170 2.56 -24.46 -11.03
C GLY A 170 3.26 -25.27 -12.11
N GLY A 171 3.54 -26.52 -11.82
CA GLY A 171 4.14 -27.47 -12.75
C GLY A 171 5.50 -28.00 -12.29
N PRO A 172 5.95 -29.12 -12.87
CA PRO A 172 7.23 -29.72 -12.49
C PRO A 172 8.41 -28.84 -12.93
N SER A 173 9.40 -28.70 -12.08
CA SER A 173 10.58 -27.88 -12.31
C SER A 173 10.27 -26.36 -12.45
N THR A 174 9.24 -25.88 -11.74
CA THR A 174 8.93 -24.45 -11.62
C THR A 174 9.35 -23.90 -10.26
N HIS A 175 9.68 -22.63 -10.22
CA HIS A 175 9.93 -21.89 -8.99
C HIS A 175 9.46 -20.45 -9.17
N SER A 176 8.32 -20.12 -8.59
CA SER A 176 7.79 -18.76 -8.58
C SER A 176 8.28 -18.03 -7.33
N VAL A 177 8.76 -16.81 -7.48
CA VAL A 177 9.19 -15.95 -6.36
C VAL A 177 8.24 -14.79 -6.23
N LEU A 178 7.62 -14.69 -5.09
CA LEU A 178 6.63 -13.69 -4.72
C LEU A 178 7.19 -12.84 -3.58
N THR A 179 7.33 -11.55 -3.80
CA THR A 179 7.89 -10.64 -2.80
C THR A 179 6.87 -9.60 -2.36
N GLY A 180 6.94 -9.21 -1.11
CA GLY A 180 6.07 -8.20 -0.53
C GLY A 180 6.77 -7.43 0.57
N HIS A 181 6.32 -6.22 0.81
CA HIS A 181 6.85 -5.40 1.89
C HIS A 181 6.53 -5.97 3.28
N THR A 182 7.43 -5.65 4.23
CA THR A 182 7.20 -5.72 5.66
C THR A 182 7.42 -4.34 6.27
N GLY A 183 6.70 -4.01 7.35
CA GLY A 183 6.87 -2.75 8.07
C GLY A 183 6.26 -1.52 7.40
N LEU A 184 5.30 -1.69 6.48
CA LEU A 184 4.55 -0.56 5.96
C LEU A 184 3.60 -0.01 7.03
N SER A 185 3.63 1.30 7.25
CA SER A 185 2.74 1.95 8.24
C SER A 185 1.26 1.97 7.82
N THR A 186 0.96 1.60 6.57
CA THR A 186 -0.37 1.73 5.95
C THR A 186 -0.96 0.41 5.47
N ALA A 187 -0.22 -0.70 5.52
CA ALA A 187 -0.70 -2.02 5.09
C ALA A 187 0.05 -3.13 5.83
N THR A 188 -0.63 -4.24 6.09
CA THR A 188 -0.05 -5.39 6.81
C THR A 188 0.87 -6.23 5.92
N MET A 189 0.53 -6.37 4.64
CA MET A 189 1.33 -7.13 3.67
C MET A 189 1.91 -8.44 4.24
N PHE A 190 3.24 -8.60 4.22
CA PHE A 190 3.97 -9.76 4.71
C PHE A 190 4.56 -9.59 6.12
N ASP A 191 4.08 -8.62 6.94
CA ASP A 191 4.56 -8.37 8.30
C ASP A 191 4.58 -9.62 9.19
N ASN A 192 3.65 -10.53 8.96
CA ASN A 192 3.46 -11.71 9.78
C ASN A 192 4.12 -12.98 9.20
N LEU A 193 4.92 -12.90 8.12
CA LEU A 193 5.59 -14.08 7.55
C LEU A 193 6.47 -14.81 8.58
N ASN A 194 7.05 -14.09 9.53
CA ASN A 194 7.86 -14.66 10.61
C ASN A 194 7.06 -15.55 11.59
N GLN A 195 5.74 -15.55 11.52
CA GLN A 195 4.86 -16.41 12.33
C GLN A 195 4.57 -17.77 11.66
N LEU A 196 4.90 -17.91 10.36
CA LEU A 196 4.74 -19.17 9.63
C LEU A 196 5.63 -20.26 10.22
N LYS A 197 5.16 -21.49 10.09
CA LYS A 197 5.85 -22.70 10.52
C LYS A 197 5.89 -23.72 9.40
N LYS A 198 6.86 -24.59 9.41
CA LYS A 198 6.90 -25.75 8.51
C LYS A 198 5.63 -26.59 8.70
N GLY A 199 4.98 -26.92 7.58
CA GLY A 199 3.68 -27.58 7.54
C GLY A 199 2.48 -26.64 7.40
N ASP A 200 2.66 -25.31 7.60
CA ASP A 200 1.59 -24.35 7.31
C ASP A 200 1.27 -24.35 5.81
N VAL A 201 0.01 -24.06 5.49
CA VAL A 201 -0.49 -24.11 4.12
C VAL A 201 -0.83 -22.73 3.63
N PHE A 202 -0.47 -22.46 2.37
CA PHE A 202 -0.94 -21.29 1.64
C PHE A 202 -1.44 -21.67 0.24
N TYR A 203 -2.15 -20.76 -0.37
CA TYR A 203 -2.78 -20.98 -1.67
C TYR A 203 -2.39 -19.88 -2.64
N VAL A 204 -2.14 -20.27 -3.89
CA VAL A 204 -1.96 -19.33 -5.00
C VAL A 204 -3.03 -19.63 -6.04
N SER A 205 -3.89 -18.67 -6.30
CA SER A 205 -4.96 -18.77 -7.30
C SER A 205 -4.58 -17.97 -8.54
N SER A 206 -4.50 -18.63 -9.67
CA SER A 206 -4.18 -18.02 -10.97
C SER A 206 -4.96 -18.70 -12.08
N LEU A 207 -5.44 -17.93 -13.05
CA LEU A 207 -6.12 -18.44 -14.24
C LEU A 207 -7.18 -19.51 -13.94
N GLY A 208 -8.06 -19.24 -12.94
CA GLY A 208 -9.14 -20.13 -12.53
C GLY A 208 -8.72 -21.40 -11.80
N GLN A 209 -7.44 -21.57 -11.46
CA GLN A 209 -6.92 -22.69 -10.69
C GLN A 209 -6.38 -22.21 -9.34
N THR A 210 -6.59 -22.99 -8.29
CA THR A 210 -6.00 -22.75 -6.98
C THR A 210 -5.01 -23.87 -6.65
N LEU A 211 -3.75 -23.49 -6.49
CA LEU A 211 -2.65 -24.35 -6.10
C LEU A 211 -2.47 -24.30 -4.59
N LYS A 212 -2.29 -25.42 -3.95
CA LYS A 212 -2.03 -25.55 -2.53
C LYS A 212 -0.54 -25.83 -2.32
N TYR A 213 0.12 -24.97 -1.56
CA TYR A 213 1.51 -25.15 -1.16
C TYR A 213 1.63 -25.37 0.34
N GLU A 214 2.67 -26.06 0.75
CA GLU A 214 3.02 -26.30 2.15
C GLU A 214 4.40 -25.69 2.43
N VAL A 215 4.52 -24.97 3.52
CA VAL A 215 5.80 -24.38 3.98
C VAL A 215 6.75 -25.52 4.35
N ASN A 216 7.77 -25.76 3.53
CA ASN A 216 8.76 -26.80 3.76
C ASN A 216 10.06 -26.25 4.37
N ASP A 217 10.38 -24.98 4.13
CA ASP A 217 11.55 -24.33 4.69
C ASP A 217 11.31 -22.85 5.00
N ILE A 218 12.04 -22.34 5.98
CA ILE A 218 12.01 -20.94 6.40
C ILE A 218 13.44 -20.53 6.66
N THR A 219 13.95 -19.56 5.88
CA THR A 219 15.34 -19.15 5.94
C THR A 219 15.42 -17.63 5.87
N VAL A 220 16.33 -17.04 6.63
CA VAL A 220 16.71 -15.64 6.50
C VAL A 220 17.97 -15.60 5.64
N VAL A 221 17.89 -14.91 4.51
CA VAL A 221 18.99 -14.80 3.55
C VAL A 221 19.42 -13.35 3.39
N LYS A 222 20.64 -13.13 2.92
CA LYS A 222 21.08 -11.80 2.52
C LYS A 222 20.59 -11.48 1.10
N PRO A 223 20.52 -10.21 0.72
CA PRO A 223 20.07 -9.81 -0.62
C PRO A 223 20.86 -10.46 -1.76
N GLU A 224 22.14 -10.77 -1.55
CA GLU A 224 23.04 -11.37 -2.55
C GLU A 224 22.87 -12.90 -2.65
N GLU A 225 22.19 -13.53 -1.70
CA GLU A 225 22.04 -15.00 -1.63
C GLU A 225 20.82 -15.46 -2.44
N THR A 226 20.92 -15.45 -3.76
CA THR A 226 19.85 -15.79 -4.70
C THR A 226 19.83 -17.26 -5.15
N ASP A 227 20.78 -18.08 -4.73
CA ASP A 227 20.88 -19.48 -5.16
C ASP A 227 19.65 -20.32 -4.75
N SER A 228 19.02 -19.99 -3.64
CA SER A 228 17.80 -20.64 -3.14
C SER A 228 16.57 -20.39 -4.03
N LEU A 229 16.63 -19.40 -4.93
CA LEU A 229 15.53 -19.00 -5.81
C LEU A 229 15.57 -19.75 -7.16
N ARG A 230 16.54 -20.64 -7.36
CA ARG A 230 16.67 -21.41 -8.60
C ARG A 230 15.64 -22.53 -8.70
N LYS A 231 15.28 -22.90 -9.93
CA LYS A 231 14.44 -24.06 -10.21
C LYS A 231 15.09 -25.35 -9.67
N VAL A 232 14.30 -26.20 -9.07
CA VAL A 232 14.71 -27.54 -8.61
C VAL A 232 14.03 -28.58 -9.51
N PRO A 233 14.79 -29.47 -10.18
CA PRO A 233 14.21 -30.45 -11.08
C PRO A 233 13.12 -31.29 -10.44
N GLY A 234 11.96 -31.40 -11.13
CA GLY A 234 10.80 -32.17 -10.68
C GLY A 234 10.00 -31.56 -9.54
N ARG A 235 10.40 -30.40 -8.98
CA ARG A 235 9.65 -29.73 -7.92
C ARG A 235 8.85 -28.55 -8.45
N ASP A 236 7.70 -28.32 -7.83
CA ASP A 236 6.91 -27.11 -7.94
C ASP A 236 7.10 -26.29 -6.66
N LEU A 237 7.72 -25.13 -6.78
CA LEU A 237 8.12 -24.31 -5.64
C LEU A 237 7.57 -22.89 -5.74
N VAL A 238 7.22 -22.34 -4.58
CA VAL A 238 6.95 -20.93 -4.39
C VAL A 238 7.76 -20.42 -3.21
N THR A 239 8.49 -19.33 -3.42
CA THR A 239 9.18 -18.59 -2.34
C THR A 239 8.44 -17.29 -2.05
N LEU A 240 8.30 -16.95 -0.76
CA LEU A 240 7.68 -15.72 -0.29
C LEU A 240 8.72 -14.83 0.38
#